data_fd5236e8e3926fe03a101176c0e14452
#
_entry.id   fd5236e8e3926fe03a101176c0e14452
#
_cell.length_a   1.000
_cell.length_b   1.000
_cell.length_c   1.000
_cell.angle_alpha   90.00
_cell.angle_beta   90.00
_cell.angle_gamma   90.00
#
_symmetry.space_group_name_H-M   'P 1'
#
loop_
_entity.id
_entity.type
_entity.pdbx_description
1 polymer ?
#
loop_
_entity_poly.entity_id
_entity_poly.type
_entity_poly.pdbx_seq_one_letter_code
_entity_poly.pdbx_strand_id
1 'polypeptide(L)'
;MSLTLVDRVREWPERIALDAPEGRFSYRDLLEGSAAAAAALLDGRADLDGARICFLVPPGWEYVRWQWGIWRAGGVAVPMAVSHPPAELAYVLDDAGPDTVVVHPDFADRLAELVREGGLRSISTGDAEWGGASSGPAAHGASGGPARENARTGTSSPSPLPDVPESRSAMMLYTSGTTGRPKGVVTTHVNIRAQVESLVEAWGWRQEDHILLHLPLHHVHGIVNVLTCALWSGARCEILPAFDAREVWERLARGELTLYMAVPTIYRRLMEAWDAAEPAVRERWSEGAGACRLMVSGSAALPVPTLERWEEITGQRLLERYGMTEIGMALSNPLDGERRPGHVGRPLPGVELRLVDDEGTPVSPGEAGEIQVRGPGVFKAYWQRPEATVEAFTEEGWFRTGDRAVEEDGAFRILGRMSVDILKTGGEKVSALEIEDALRNHPGVRDVAVVGVPDPDWGERVCGAVVPSRPEAPPDPEDLRRFVKERLAPYKVPKEIRLLEDLPRNAMGKVMKPAVRELFEEG
;
A
#
# COMPACT_ATOMS: atom_id res chain seq x y z
N MET A 1 -4.36 -30.05 0.63
CA MET A 1 -5.39 -29.04 1.06
C MET A 1 -5.28 -27.87 0.13
N SER A 2 -6.36 -27.43 -0.47
CA SER A 2 -6.37 -26.21 -1.29
C SER A 2 -6.15 -24.98 -0.41
N LEU A 3 -5.71 -23.87 -0.98
CA LEU A 3 -5.53 -22.60 -0.26
C LEU A 3 -6.88 -22.13 0.31
N THR A 4 -6.95 -21.81 1.60
CA THR A 4 -8.18 -21.39 2.30
C THR A 4 -8.89 -20.24 1.56
N LEU A 5 -8.16 -19.26 1.03
CA LEU A 5 -8.72 -18.18 0.24
C LEU A 5 -9.48 -18.70 -1.02
N VAL A 6 -8.90 -19.67 -1.72
CA VAL A 6 -9.49 -20.26 -2.94
C VAL A 6 -10.72 -21.10 -2.60
N ASP A 7 -10.68 -21.83 -1.48
CA ASP A 7 -11.84 -22.65 -1.07
C ASP A 7 -13.00 -21.75 -0.62
N ARG A 8 -12.71 -20.70 0.11
CA ARG A 8 -13.71 -19.77 0.62
C ARG A 8 -14.55 -19.12 -0.48
N VAL A 9 -13.93 -18.67 -1.57
CA VAL A 9 -14.67 -17.99 -2.65
C VAL A 9 -15.58 -18.91 -3.45
N ARG A 10 -15.47 -20.22 -3.28
CA ARG A 10 -16.43 -21.21 -3.86
C ARG A 10 -17.82 -21.11 -3.25
N GLU A 11 -17.97 -20.44 -2.11
CA GLU A 11 -19.27 -20.20 -1.47
C GLU A 11 -20.16 -19.23 -2.27
N TRP A 12 -19.54 -18.38 -3.13
CA TRP A 12 -20.26 -17.29 -3.83
C TRP A 12 -20.05 -17.27 -5.34
N PRO A 13 -20.22 -18.40 -6.08
CA PRO A 13 -19.77 -18.52 -7.46
C PRO A 13 -20.43 -17.50 -8.41
N GLU A 14 -21.69 -17.13 -8.17
CA GLU A 14 -22.47 -16.26 -9.06
C GLU A 14 -22.37 -14.76 -8.70
N ARG A 15 -21.75 -14.43 -7.56
CA ARG A 15 -21.58 -13.01 -7.17
C ARG A 15 -20.50 -12.37 -8.03
N ILE A 16 -20.65 -11.07 -8.28
CA ILE A 16 -19.59 -10.28 -8.92
C ILE A 16 -18.45 -10.10 -7.92
N ALA A 17 -17.28 -10.58 -8.29
CA ALA A 17 -16.05 -10.41 -7.56
C ALA A 17 -15.34 -9.11 -7.95
N LEU A 18 -15.25 -8.88 -9.26
CA LEU A 18 -14.51 -7.77 -9.83
C LEU A 18 -15.35 -6.99 -10.84
N ASP A 19 -15.26 -5.67 -10.76
CA ASP A 19 -15.69 -4.75 -11.80
C ASP A 19 -14.41 -4.03 -12.27
N ALA A 20 -13.91 -4.40 -13.43
CA ALA A 20 -12.61 -4.00 -13.94
C ALA A 20 -12.76 -3.34 -15.31
N PRO A 21 -11.71 -2.67 -15.83
CA PRO A 21 -11.77 -2.08 -17.17
C PRO A 21 -12.14 -3.06 -18.28
N GLU A 22 -11.77 -4.33 -18.11
CA GLU A 22 -12.03 -5.40 -19.07
C GLU A 22 -13.47 -5.94 -18.99
N GLY A 23 -14.20 -5.65 -17.90
CA GLY A 23 -15.58 -6.10 -17.72
C GLY A 23 -15.93 -6.46 -16.28
N ARG A 24 -17.08 -7.16 -16.12
CA ARG A 24 -17.54 -7.68 -14.84
C ARG A 24 -17.29 -9.18 -14.77
N PHE A 25 -16.70 -9.62 -13.66
CA PHE A 25 -16.28 -11.00 -13.44
C PHE A 25 -16.83 -11.52 -12.12
N SER A 26 -17.45 -12.70 -12.19
CA SER A 26 -17.94 -13.41 -11.02
C SER A 26 -16.80 -14.12 -10.27
N TYR A 27 -17.10 -14.61 -9.08
CA TYR A 27 -16.18 -15.50 -8.35
C TYR A 27 -15.93 -16.81 -9.08
N ARG A 28 -16.88 -17.31 -9.86
CA ARG A 28 -16.71 -18.45 -10.76
C ARG A 28 -15.67 -18.14 -11.84
N ASP A 29 -15.81 -16.98 -12.49
CA ASP A 29 -14.86 -16.52 -13.50
C ASP A 29 -13.43 -16.43 -12.93
N LEU A 30 -13.30 -15.91 -11.70
CA LEU A 30 -12.00 -15.83 -11.01
C LEU A 30 -11.40 -17.23 -10.76
N LEU A 31 -12.21 -18.20 -10.32
CA LEU A 31 -11.74 -19.57 -10.11
C LEU A 31 -11.32 -20.23 -11.41
N GLU A 32 -12.09 -20.08 -12.48
CA GLU A 32 -11.78 -20.66 -13.79
C GLU A 32 -10.60 -19.96 -14.46
N GLY A 33 -10.61 -18.63 -14.48
CA GLY A 33 -9.54 -17.82 -15.07
C GLY A 33 -8.19 -18.01 -14.39
N SER A 34 -8.18 -18.08 -13.04
CA SER A 34 -6.93 -18.34 -12.30
C SER A 34 -6.46 -19.80 -12.43
N ALA A 35 -7.37 -20.76 -12.67
CA ALA A 35 -6.97 -22.13 -12.99
C ALA A 35 -6.31 -22.22 -14.37
N ALA A 36 -6.82 -21.50 -15.37
CA ALA A 36 -6.20 -21.42 -16.68
C ALA A 36 -4.81 -20.75 -16.62
N ALA A 37 -4.67 -19.66 -15.86
CA ALA A 37 -3.38 -19.02 -15.64
C ALA A 37 -2.37 -19.97 -14.92
N ALA A 38 -2.83 -20.71 -13.91
CA ALA A 38 -2.00 -21.71 -13.22
C ALA A 38 -1.54 -22.81 -14.17
N ALA A 39 -2.43 -23.34 -15.03
CA ALA A 39 -2.08 -24.37 -16.02
C ALA A 39 -1.02 -23.87 -17.02
N ALA A 40 -1.13 -22.63 -17.49
CA ALA A 40 -0.15 -22.00 -18.38
C ALA A 40 1.23 -21.85 -17.71
N LEU A 41 1.26 -21.50 -16.42
CA LEU A 41 2.48 -21.41 -15.64
C LEU A 41 3.13 -22.78 -15.41
N LEU A 42 2.32 -23.77 -15.08
CA LEU A 42 2.78 -25.15 -14.82
C LEU A 42 3.38 -25.79 -16.07
N ASP A 43 2.80 -25.57 -17.26
CA ASP A 43 3.32 -26.10 -18.53
C ASP A 43 3.73 -27.59 -18.44
N GLY A 44 2.82 -28.40 -17.89
CA GLY A 44 3.03 -29.81 -17.65
C GLY A 44 3.77 -30.20 -16.36
N ARG A 45 4.30 -29.24 -15.61
CA ARG A 45 4.85 -29.49 -14.26
C ARG A 45 3.73 -29.75 -13.27
N ALA A 46 4.02 -30.57 -12.27
CA ALA A 46 3.05 -30.88 -11.22
C ALA A 46 2.88 -29.73 -10.20
N ASP A 47 3.95 -28.95 -9.94
CA ASP A 47 4.01 -27.85 -8.98
C ASP A 47 5.13 -26.88 -9.39
N LEU A 48 4.97 -25.59 -9.11
CA LEU A 48 6.05 -24.60 -9.25
C LEU A 48 7.05 -24.63 -8.10
N ASP A 49 6.69 -25.26 -6.99
CA ASP A 49 7.52 -25.47 -5.80
C ASP A 49 8.21 -24.19 -5.28
N GLY A 50 7.44 -23.10 -5.21
CA GLY A 50 7.93 -21.81 -4.73
C GLY A 50 8.77 -21.02 -5.76
N ALA A 51 8.74 -21.39 -7.04
CA ALA A 51 9.34 -20.61 -8.12
C ALA A 51 8.81 -19.17 -8.08
N ARG A 52 9.70 -18.18 -8.25
CA ARG A 52 9.33 -16.76 -8.28
C ARG A 52 8.82 -16.41 -9.66
N ILE A 53 7.63 -15.85 -9.70
CA ILE A 53 7.00 -15.38 -10.93
C ILE A 53 6.88 -13.86 -10.84
N CYS A 54 7.77 -13.15 -11.53
CA CYS A 54 7.62 -11.71 -11.70
C CYS A 54 6.49 -11.43 -12.69
N PHE A 55 5.63 -10.44 -12.39
CA PHE A 55 4.58 -10.09 -13.33
C PHE A 55 4.39 -8.57 -13.43
N LEU A 56 4.41 -8.09 -14.67
CA LEU A 56 4.20 -6.68 -15.04
C LEU A 56 2.85 -6.56 -15.73
N VAL A 57 1.80 -6.42 -14.91
CA VAL A 57 0.41 -6.40 -15.33
C VAL A 57 -0.29 -5.20 -14.69
N PRO A 58 -1.04 -4.39 -15.46
CA PRO A 58 -1.76 -3.25 -14.90
C PRO A 58 -2.90 -3.71 -13.98
N PRO A 59 -3.37 -2.83 -13.06
CA PRO A 59 -4.54 -3.12 -12.24
C PRO A 59 -5.77 -3.41 -13.10
N GLY A 60 -6.35 -4.59 -12.92
CA GLY A 60 -7.48 -5.07 -13.70
C GLY A 60 -7.74 -6.55 -13.46
N TRP A 61 -8.60 -7.14 -14.29
CA TRP A 61 -8.90 -8.58 -14.27
C TRP A 61 -7.66 -9.44 -14.45
N GLU A 62 -6.81 -9.11 -15.43
CA GLU A 62 -5.60 -9.86 -15.73
C GLU A 62 -4.65 -9.91 -14.53
N TYR A 63 -4.49 -8.79 -13.81
CA TYR A 63 -3.66 -8.77 -12.60
C TYR A 63 -4.15 -9.80 -11.58
N VAL A 64 -5.44 -9.78 -11.25
CA VAL A 64 -6.01 -10.65 -10.21
C VAL A 64 -5.96 -12.11 -10.63
N ARG A 65 -6.32 -12.39 -11.88
CA ARG A 65 -6.30 -13.73 -12.47
C ARG A 65 -4.90 -14.36 -12.41
N TRP A 66 -3.87 -13.61 -12.80
CA TRP A 66 -2.49 -14.11 -12.80
C TRP A 66 -1.92 -14.21 -11.39
N GLN A 67 -2.16 -13.26 -10.51
CA GLN A 67 -1.75 -13.38 -9.11
C GLN A 67 -2.29 -14.66 -8.46
N TRP A 68 -3.58 -14.93 -8.64
CA TRP A 68 -4.19 -16.15 -8.12
C TRP A 68 -3.70 -17.41 -8.85
N GLY A 69 -3.46 -17.32 -10.14
CA GLY A 69 -2.87 -18.39 -10.94
C GLY A 69 -1.49 -18.80 -10.42
N ILE A 70 -0.63 -17.83 -10.10
CA ILE A 70 0.69 -18.05 -9.50
C ILE A 70 0.55 -18.78 -8.17
N TRP A 71 -0.32 -18.34 -7.29
CA TRP A 71 -0.55 -18.97 -5.99
C TRP A 71 -1.05 -20.41 -6.13
N ARG A 72 -2.01 -20.62 -7.01
CA ARG A 72 -2.61 -21.93 -7.26
C ARG A 72 -1.68 -22.91 -7.97
N ALA A 73 -0.69 -22.41 -8.68
CA ALA A 73 0.38 -23.20 -9.28
C ALA A 73 1.51 -23.51 -8.28
N GLY A 74 1.47 -22.96 -7.05
CA GLY A 74 2.49 -23.15 -6.02
C GLY A 74 3.69 -22.21 -6.15
N GLY A 75 3.57 -21.13 -6.93
CA GLY A 75 4.59 -20.11 -7.13
C GLY A 75 4.52 -18.95 -6.12
N VAL A 76 5.56 -18.12 -6.10
CA VAL A 76 5.64 -16.86 -5.35
C VAL A 76 5.35 -15.70 -6.29
N ALA A 77 4.28 -14.95 -6.02
CA ALA A 77 3.89 -13.78 -6.80
C ALA A 77 4.81 -12.58 -6.50
N VAL A 78 5.47 -12.03 -7.53
CA VAL A 78 6.34 -10.87 -7.43
C VAL A 78 5.79 -9.75 -8.34
N PRO A 79 4.82 -8.94 -7.84
CA PRO A 79 4.23 -7.88 -8.64
C PRO A 79 5.23 -6.76 -8.90
N MET A 80 5.35 -6.37 -10.16
CA MET A 80 6.19 -5.26 -10.60
C MET A 80 5.33 -4.02 -10.85
N ALA A 81 5.83 -2.86 -10.46
CA ALA A 81 5.10 -1.61 -10.69
C ALA A 81 5.14 -1.20 -12.16
N VAL A 82 3.99 -1.02 -12.78
CA VAL A 82 3.89 -0.54 -14.17
C VAL A 82 4.41 0.90 -14.35
N SER A 83 4.55 1.65 -13.27
CA SER A 83 5.11 3.01 -13.27
C SER A 83 6.64 3.06 -13.10
N HIS A 84 7.29 1.94 -12.73
CA HIS A 84 8.73 1.94 -12.49
C HIS A 84 9.53 2.11 -13.78
N PRO A 85 10.63 2.88 -13.77
CA PRO A 85 11.52 3.00 -14.91
C PRO A 85 12.25 1.66 -15.18
N PRO A 86 12.82 1.46 -16.38
CA PRO A 86 13.51 0.22 -16.74
C PRO A 86 14.58 -0.22 -15.75
N ALA A 87 15.34 0.70 -15.15
CA ALA A 87 16.39 0.39 -14.19
C ALA A 87 15.85 -0.25 -12.90
N GLU A 88 14.68 0.19 -12.40
CA GLU A 88 14.05 -0.40 -11.23
C GLU A 88 13.43 -1.77 -11.56
N LEU A 89 12.86 -1.92 -12.77
CA LEU A 89 12.36 -3.22 -13.23
C LEU A 89 13.51 -4.23 -13.38
N ALA A 90 14.65 -3.80 -13.94
CA ALA A 90 15.86 -4.61 -14.04
C ALA A 90 16.37 -5.06 -12.66
N TYR A 91 16.39 -4.14 -11.69
CA TYR A 91 16.79 -4.47 -10.33
C TYR A 91 15.90 -5.55 -9.70
N VAL A 92 14.57 -5.43 -9.85
CA VAL A 92 13.63 -6.43 -9.31
C VAL A 92 13.85 -7.79 -9.97
N LEU A 93 14.05 -7.84 -11.28
CA LEU A 93 14.33 -9.10 -12.00
C LEU A 93 15.64 -9.74 -11.56
N ASP A 94 16.70 -8.95 -11.42
CA ASP A 94 18.01 -9.43 -10.99
C ASP A 94 17.99 -9.97 -9.55
N ASP A 95 17.43 -9.19 -8.61
CA ASP A 95 17.39 -9.56 -7.19
C ASP A 95 16.40 -10.71 -6.92
N ALA A 96 15.23 -10.73 -7.58
CA ALA A 96 14.26 -11.81 -7.42
C ALA A 96 14.72 -13.11 -8.07
N GLY A 97 15.47 -13.05 -9.16
CA GLY A 97 15.88 -14.21 -9.96
C GLY A 97 14.68 -15.08 -10.36
N PRO A 98 13.71 -14.56 -11.13
CA PRO A 98 12.48 -15.27 -11.42
C PRO A 98 12.70 -16.45 -12.38
N ASP A 99 11.88 -17.48 -12.25
CA ASP A 99 11.84 -18.60 -13.21
C ASP A 99 11.05 -18.21 -14.47
N THR A 100 10.06 -17.37 -14.32
CA THR A 100 9.17 -16.94 -15.40
C THR A 100 8.75 -15.50 -15.16
N VAL A 101 8.57 -14.76 -16.26
CA VAL A 101 8.00 -13.41 -16.26
C VAL A 101 6.65 -13.43 -16.98
N VAL A 102 5.61 -12.92 -16.32
CA VAL A 102 4.30 -12.69 -16.93
C VAL A 102 4.18 -11.22 -17.30
N VAL A 103 3.83 -10.91 -18.52
CA VAL A 103 3.78 -9.53 -19.01
C VAL A 103 2.48 -9.25 -19.76
N HIS A 104 1.85 -8.12 -19.44
CA HIS A 104 0.73 -7.63 -20.23
C HIS A 104 1.23 -7.11 -21.59
N PRO A 105 0.52 -7.34 -22.70
CA PRO A 105 0.96 -6.91 -24.04
C PRO A 105 1.40 -5.45 -24.12
N ASP A 106 0.70 -4.54 -23.46
CA ASP A 106 1.01 -3.10 -23.44
C ASP A 106 2.37 -2.75 -22.82
N PHE A 107 2.96 -3.67 -22.06
CA PHE A 107 4.26 -3.48 -21.39
C PHE A 107 5.34 -4.43 -21.91
N ALA A 108 5.04 -5.23 -22.94
CA ALA A 108 5.97 -6.24 -23.48
C ALA A 108 7.32 -5.63 -23.90
N ASP A 109 7.29 -4.50 -24.60
CA ASP A 109 8.50 -3.83 -25.08
C ASP A 109 9.40 -3.33 -23.95
N ARG A 110 8.83 -3.03 -22.77
CA ARG A 110 9.59 -2.54 -21.61
C ARG A 110 10.44 -3.62 -20.96
N LEU A 111 10.08 -4.89 -21.12
CA LEU A 111 10.79 -6.04 -20.56
C LEU A 111 11.50 -6.87 -21.62
N ALA A 112 11.26 -6.65 -22.93
CA ALA A 112 11.74 -7.51 -24.01
C ALA A 112 13.26 -7.72 -23.96
N GLU A 113 14.04 -6.65 -23.76
CA GLU A 113 15.49 -6.74 -23.67
C GLU A 113 15.94 -7.47 -22.40
N LEU A 114 15.40 -7.13 -21.24
CA LEU A 114 15.73 -7.76 -19.96
C LEU A 114 15.41 -9.26 -19.94
N VAL A 115 14.27 -9.64 -20.50
CA VAL A 115 13.85 -11.05 -20.64
C VAL A 115 14.80 -11.80 -21.56
N ARG A 116 15.18 -11.22 -22.70
CA ARG A 116 16.09 -11.82 -23.65
C ARG A 116 17.50 -11.98 -23.09
N GLU A 117 18.06 -10.95 -22.43
CA GLU A 117 19.39 -10.97 -21.83
C GLU A 117 19.47 -11.91 -20.63
N GLY A 118 18.43 -11.96 -19.80
CA GLY A 118 18.33 -12.89 -18.69
C GLY A 118 17.99 -14.33 -19.08
N GLY A 119 17.68 -14.61 -20.35
CA GLY A 119 17.25 -15.94 -20.81
C GLY A 119 15.96 -16.42 -20.12
N LEU A 120 15.10 -15.49 -19.68
CA LEU A 120 13.93 -15.77 -18.90
C LEU A 120 12.77 -16.31 -19.77
N ARG A 121 12.02 -17.26 -19.23
CA ARG A 121 10.73 -17.65 -19.83
C ARG A 121 9.75 -16.49 -19.69
N SER A 122 9.12 -16.09 -20.78
CA SER A 122 8.09 -15.06 -20.78
C SER A 122 6.74 -15.63 -21.21
N ILE A 123 5.68 -15.21 -20.54
CA ILE A 123 4.29 -15.54 -20.87
C ILE A 123 3.54 -14.21 -21.03
N SER A 124 2.85 -14.03 -22.17
CA SER A 124 1.92 -12.94 -22.33
C SER A 124 0.61 -13.24 -21.59
N THR A 125 0.00 -12.22 -20.96
CA THR A 125 -1.30 -12.44 -20.29
C THR A 125 -2.36 -12.93 -21.26
N GLY A 126 -2.26 -12.59 -22.54
CA GLY A 126 -3.16 -13.06 -23.59
C GLY A 126 -2.95 -14.51 -24.04
N ASP A 127 -1.84 -15.17 -23.67
CA ASP A 127 -1.54 -16.54 -24.10
C ASP A 127 -2.34 -17.62 -23.36
N ALA A 128 -2.92 -17.30 -22.19
CA ALA A 128 -3.78 -18.19 -21.45
C ALA A 128 -5.25 -17.93 -21.82
N GLU A 129 -5.73 -18.58 -22.87
CA GLU A 129 -7.13 -18.46 -23.28
C GLU A 129 -8.08 -18.92 -22.17
N TRP A 130 -9.03 -18.05 -21.83
CA TRP A 130 -10.11 -18.32 -20.90
C TRP A 130 -11.45 -18.06 -21.61
N GLY A 131 -12.29 -19.09 -21.70
CA GLY A 131 -13.53 -19.06 -22.47
C GLY A 131 -14.73 -18.38 -21.80
N GLY A 132 -14.53 -17.55 -20.77
CA GLY A 132 -15.60 -16.83 -20.06
C GLY A 132 -16.16 -15.66 -20.87
N ALA A 133 -17.48 -15.53 -20.91
CA ALA A 133 -18.17 -14.45 -21.60
C ALA A 133 -18.03 -13.14 -20.83
N SER A 134 -17.29 -12.15 -21.37
CA SER A 134 -17.38 -10.78 -20.90
C SER A 134 -18.76 -10.20 -21.25
N SER A 135 -19.60 -9.93 -20.28
CA SER A 135 -20.85 -9.16 -20.46
C SER A 135 -20.57 -7.65 -20.43
N GLY A 136 -19.82 -7.15 -21.41
CA GLY A 136 -19.53 -5.72 -21.58
C GLY A 136 -19.63 -5.30 -23.04
N PRO A 137 -19.94 -4.02 -23.37
CA PRO A 137 -20.01 -3.55 -24.74
C PRO A 137 -18.63 -3.60 -25.40
N ALA A 138 -18.57 -4.23 -26.56
CA ALA A 138 -17.37 -4.36 -27.38
C ALA A 138 -16.76 -2.98 -27.68
N ALA A 139 -15.48 -2.77 -27.32
CA ALA A 139 -14.70 -1.66 -27.78
C ALA A 139 -14.44 -1.84 -29.30
N HIS A 140 -14.93 -0.90 -30.11
CA HIS A 140 -14.68 -0.88 -31.54
C HIS A 140 -13.22 -0.53 -31.85
N GLY A 141 -12.57 -1.37 -32.67
CA GLY A 141 -11.52 -1.00 -33.60
C GLY A 141 -10.13 -1.57 -33.33
N ALA A 142 -9.87 -2.76 -33.81
CA ALA A 142 -8.54 -3.14 -34.31
C ALA A 142 -8.70 -4.06 -35.53
N SER A 143 -8.11 -3.62 -36.63
CA SER A 143 -8.12 -4.25 -37.95
C SER A 143 -7.45 -5.63 -37.96
N GLY A 144 -8.09 -6.59 -38.62
CA GLY A 144 -7.66 -7.97 -38.74
C GLY A 144 -6.32 -8.17 -39.46
N GLY A 145 -5.44 -8.95 -38.81
CA GLY A 145 -4.33 -9.65 -39.42
C GLY A 145 -4.67 -11.15 -39.51
N PRO A 146 -4.10 -11.93 -40.42
CA PRO A 146 -4.56 -13.29 -40.71
C PRO A 146 -4.26 -14.26 -39.55
N ALA A 147 -5.30 -15.02 -39.17
CA ALA A 147 -5.24 -16.11 -38.20
C ALA A 147 -4.16 -17.15 -38.59
N ARG A 148 -3.22 -17.39 -37.70
CA ARG A 148 -2.38 -18.58 -37.77
C ARG A 148 -3.14 -19.74 -37.15
N GLU A 149 -3.68 -20.59 -38.00
CA GLU A 149 -4.14 -21.95 -37.65
C GLU A 149 -2.95 -22.77 -37.12
N ASN A 150 -2.89 -22.96 -35.81
CA ASN A 150 -2.21 -24.08 -35.21
C ASN A 150 -3.16 -24.73 -34.19
N ALA A 151 -4.07 -25.52 -34.74
CA ALA A 151 -4.92 -26.41 -33.96
C ALA A 151 -4.08 -27.49 -33.28
N ARG A 152 -3.82 -27.34 -31.98
CA ARG A 152 -3.55 -28.48 -31.09
C ARG A 152 -4.87 -28.94 -30.49
N THR A 153 -5.59 -29.76 -31.24
CA THR A 153 -6.70 -30.58 -30.72
C THR A 153 -6.10 -31.69 -29.82
N GLY A 154 -5.99 -31.41 -28.57
CA GLY A 154 -5.71 -32.39 -27.53
C GLY A 154 -6.64 -32.11 -26.37
N THR A 155 -7.80 -32.80 -26.33
CA THR A 155 -8.70 -32.87 -25.17
C THR A 155 -8.05 -33.70 -24.06
N SER A 156 -6.97 -33.24 -23.45
CA SER A 156 -6.53 -33.73 -22.17
C SER A 156 -7.28 -32.95 -21.10
N SER A 157 -8.02 -33.65 -20.24
CA SER A 157 -8.57 -33.05 -19.01
C SER A 157 -7.44 -32.26 -18.33
N PRO A 158 -7.66 -31.00 -17.90
CA PRO A 158 -6.62 -30.23 -17.26
C PRO A 158 -6.06 -31.02 -16.07
N SER A 159 -4.74 -31.17 -16.01
CA SER A 159 -4.08 -31.80 -14.88
C SER A 159 -4.53 -31.12 -13.59
N PRO A 160 -4.78 -31.89 -12.51
CA PRO A 160 -5.18 -31.28 -11.24
C PRO A 160 -4.09 -30.29 -10.78
N LEU A 161 -4.53 -29.13 -10.26
CA LEU A 161 -3.62 -28.15 -9.69
C LEU A 161 -2.96 -28.71 -8.42
N PRO A 162 -1.73 -28.26 -8.08
CA PRO A 162 -1.00 -28.75 -6.91
C PRO A 162 -1.74 -28.47 -5.60
N ASP A 163 -1.48 -29.30 -4.61
CA ASP A 163 -1.87 -29.08 -3.22
C ASP A 163 -0.83 -28.16 -2.54
N VAL A 164 -1.12 -26.87 -2.49
CA VAL A 164 -0.17 -25.85 -1.98
C VAL A 164 -0.35 -25.68 -0.48
N PRO A 165 0.67 -26.00 0.35
CA PRO A 165 0.60 -25.80 1.79
C PRO A 165 0.63 -24.30 2.11
N GLU A 166 -0.19 -23.86 3.06
CA GLU A 166 -0.25 -22.44 3.45
C GLU A 166 1.06 -21.88 4.06
N SER A 167 1.95 -22.72 4.54
CA SER A 167 3.29 -22.34 4.98
C SER A 167 4.26 -21.98 3.84
N ARG A 168 3.87 -22.27 2.58
CA ARG A 168 4.66 -21.89 1.41
C ARG A 168 4.67 -20.37 1.24
N SER A 169 5.80 -19.83 0.75
CA SER A 169 5.91 -18.43 0.36
C SER A 169 4.91 -18.13 -0.76
N ALA A 170 4.14 -17.06 -0.59
CA ALA A 170 3.05 -16.68 -1.49
C ALA A 170 3.37 -15.44 -2.30
N MET A 171 4.02 -14.46 -1.67
CA MET A 171 4.25 -13.16 -2.29
C MET A 171 5.60 -12.59 -1.84
N MET A 172 6.22 -11.83 -2.72
CA MET A 172 7.39 -11.02 -2.43
C MET A 172 7.15 -9.59 -2.91
N LEU A 173 7.13 -8.65 -1.96
CA LEU A 173 6.95 -7.22 -2.24
C LEU A 173 8.25 -6.47 -1.97
N TYR A 174 8.66 -5.64 -2.91
CA TYR A 174 9.84 -4.79 -2.75
C TYR A 174 9.51 -3.52 -1.99
N THR A 175 10.26 -3.25 -0.93
CA THR A 175 10.16 -2.02 -0.14
C THR A 175 11.40 -1.17 -0.35
N SER A 176 11.21 0.13 -0.56
CA SER A 176 12.31 1.09 -0.53
C SER A 176 12.76 1.22 0.93
N GLY A 177 13.80 0.49 1.30
CA GLY A 177 14.43 0.64 2.62
C GLY A 177 14.95 2.08 2.81
N THR A 178 14.97 2.55 4.06
CA THR A 178 15.48 3.89 4.41
C THR A 178 17.01 4.02 4.23
N THR A 179 17.71 2.92 3.96
CA THR A 179 19.18 2.85 4.02
C THR A 179 19.84 2.22 2.79
N GLY A 180 19.14 2.02 1.68
CA GLY A 180 19.77 1.39 0.52
C GLY A 180 18.80 0.90 -0.55
N ARG A 181 19.24 -0.09 -1.34
CA ARG A 181 18.44 -0.70 -2.39
C ARG A 181 17.19 -1.39 -1.82
N PRO A 182 16.07 -1.44 -2.56
CA PRO A 182 14.85 -2.11 -2.13
C PRO A 182 15.10 -3.58 -1.72
N LYS A 183 14.41 -4.02 -0.68
CA LYS A 183 14.47 -5.41 -0.19
C LYS A 183 13.18 -6.14 -0.53
N GLY A 184 13.29 -7.38 -0.99
CA GLY A 184 12.14 -8.26 -1.20
C GLY A 184 11.63 -8.82 0.14
N VAL A 185 10.45 -8.40 0.56
CA VAL A 185 9.76 -8.90 1.76
C VAL A 185 8.95 -10.12 1.39
N VAL A 186 9.31 -11.29 1.91
CA VAL A 186 8.66 -12.58 1.61
C VAL A 186 7.57 -12.88 2.63
N THR A 187 6.34 -13.05 2.16
CA THR A 187 5.19 -13.48 2.97
C THR A 187 4.69 -14.85 2.52
N THR A 188 4.21 -15.65 3.48
CA THR A 188 3.55 -16.94 3.23
C THR A 188 2.04 -16.76 3.07
N HIS A 189 1.34 -17.79 2.60
CA HIS A 189 -0.13 -17.78 2.59
C HIS A 189 -0.70 -17.65 4.00
N VAL A 190 -0.05 -18.26 5.04
CA VAL A 190 -0.43 -18.07 6.45
C VAL A 190 -0.35 -16.61 6.86
N ASN A 191 0.75 -15.90 6.50
CA ASN A 191 0.89 -14.49 6.87
C ASN A 191 -0.21 -13.64 6.23
N ILE A 192 -0.48 -13.84 4.92
CA ILE A 192 -1.53 -13.11 4.20
C ILE A 192 -2.90 -13.42 4.80
N ARG A 193 -3.20 -14.70 5.06
CA ARG A 193 -4.46 -15.11 5.67
C ARG A 193 -4.67 -14.46 7.03
N ALA A 194 -3.68 -14.50 7.91
CA ALA A 194 -3.76 -13.90 9.23
C ALA A 194 -4.03 -12.39 9.18
N GLN A 195 -3.37 -11.68 8.24
CA GLN A 195 -3.62 -10.25 8.02
C GLN A 195 -5.06 -10.01 7.53
N VAL A 196 -5.54 -10.81 6.58
CA VAL A 196 -6.90 -10.68 6.03
C VAL A 196 -7.95 -10.97 7.10
N GLU A 197 -7.82 -12.07 7.84
CA GLU A 197 -8.74 -12.44 8.93
C GLU A 197 -8.83 -11.33 9.98
N SER A 198 -7.69 -10.79 10.40
CA SER A 198 -7.58 -9.68 11.34
C SER A 198 -8.31 -8.41 10.86
N LEU A 199 -8.10 -8.04 9.59
CA LEU A 199 -8.72 -6.84 8.99
C LEU A 199 -10.21 -7.04 8.71
N VAL A 200 -10.61 -8.23 8.30
CA VAL A 200 -12.02 -8.55 8.05
C VAL A 200 -12.82 -8.48 9.35
N GLU A 201 -12.26 -9.01 10.45
CA GLU A 201 -12.86 -8.90 11.77
C GLU A 201 -12.91 -7.43 12.25
N ALA A 202 -11.77 -6.74 12.26
CA ALA A 202 -11.64 -5.40 12.83
C ALA A 202 -12.44 -4.34 12.08
N TRP A 203 -12.60 -4.47 10.75
CA TRP A 203 -13.31 -3.51 9.91
C TRP A 203 -14.70 -4.00 9.49
N GLY A 204 -15.13 -5.13 10.02
CA GLY A 204 -16.46 -5.69 9.82
C GLY A 204 -16.83 -5.87 8.36
N TRP A 205 -15.92 -6.44 7.55
CA TRP A 205 -16.19 -6.72 6.14
C TRP A 205 -17.36 -7.68 5.95
N ARG A 206 -18.15 -7.43 4.93
CA ARG A 206 -19.37 -8.19 4.60
C ARG A 206 -19.41 -8.52 3.13
N GLN A 207 -20.16 -9.55 2.77
CA GLN A 207 -20.35 -9.96 1.37
C GLN A 207 -21.10 -8.90 0.54
N GLU A 208 -21.89 -8.01 1.19
CA GLU A 208 -22.61 -6.92 0.54
C GLU A 208 -21.73 -5.71 0.27
N ASP A 209 -20.49 -5.71 0.76
CA ASP A 209 -19.59 -4.58 0.58
C ASP A 209 -19.18 -4.42 -0.89
N HIS A 210 -19.01 -3.17 -1.25
CA HIS A 210 -18.51 -2.72 -2.53
C HIS A 210 -17.41 -1.68 -2.29
N ILE A 211 -16.18 -1.98 -2.72
CA ILE A 211 -15.02 -1.11 -2.54
C ILE A 211 -14.45 -0.68 -3.88
N LEU A 212 -13.98 0.59 -3.95
CA LEU A 212 -13.22 1.11 -5.07
C LEU A 212 -11.72 0.95 -4.83
N LEU A 213 -11.03 0.28 -5.75
CA LEU A 213 -9.59 0.07 -5.74
C LEU A 213 -8.91 0.88 -6.85
N HIS A 214 -8.13 1.87 -6.46
CA HIS A 214 -7.24 2.64 -7.35
C HIS A 214 -5.80 2.67 -6.81
N LEU A 215 -5.55 1.94 -5.71
CA LEU A 215 -4.24 1.85 -5.09
C LEU A 215 -3.33 0.92 -5.88
N PRO A 216 -2.00 1.19 -5.87
CA PRO A 216 -1.05 0.36 -6.60
C PRO A 216 -1.04 -1.10 -6.14
N LEU A 217 -1.11 -2.03 -7.09
CA LEU A 217 -1.10 -3.47 -6.84
C LEU A 217 0.34 -4.07 -6.79
N HIS A 218 1.28 -3.32 -6.28
CA HIS A 218 2.63 -3.77 -5.87
C HIS A 218 2.91 -3.40 -4.41
N HIS A 219 1.85 -3.00 -3.66
CA HIS A 219 1.90 -2.67 -2.24
C HIS A 219 0.83 -3.38 -1.44
N VAL A 220 1.16 -3.72 -0.19
CA VAL A 220 0.27 -4.43 0.75
C VAL A 220 -1.09 -3.75 0.90
N HIS A 221 -1.16 -2.40 0.85
CA HIS A 221 -2.42 -1.67 0.98
C HIS A 221 -3.42 -2.03 -0.12
N GLY A 222 -3.00 -1.99 -1.39
CA GLY A 222 -3.88 -2.36 -2.51
C GLY A 222 -4.16 -3.86 -2.56
N ILE A 223 -3.12 -4.69 -2.39
CA ILE A 223 -3.24 -6.14 -2.57
C ILE A 223 -3.97 -6.80 -1.40
N VAL A 224 -3.52 -6.56 -0.16
CA VAL A 224 -4.05 -7.28 1.02
C VAL A 224 -5.26 -6.57 1.59
N ASN A 225 -5.13 -5.27 1.93
CA ASN A 225 -6.16 -4.57 2.68
C ASN A 225 -7.42 -4.31 1.85
N VAL A 226 -7.27 -4.07 0.53
CA VAL A 226 -8.42 -3.82 -0.35
C VAL A 226 -8.80 -5.08 -1.11
N LEU A 227 -7.97 -5.53 -2.05
CA LEU A 227 -8.33 -6.60 -2.98
C LEU A 227 -8.59 -7.93 -2.26
N THR A 228 -7.61 -8.38 -1.45
CA THR A 228 -7.74 -9.72 -0.83
C THR A 228 -8.80 -9.74 0.26
N CYS A 229 -8.97 -8.65 1.06
CA CYS A 229 -10.07 -8.56 2.01
C CYS A 229 -11.44 -8.57 1.34
N ALA A 230 -11.61 -7.86 0.20
CA ALA A 230 -12.85 -7.90 -0.57
C ALA A 230 -13.15 -9.32 -1.07
N LEU A 231 -12.18 -9.96 -1.72
CA LEU A 231 -12.36 -11.31 -2.25
C LEU A 231 -12.59 -12.36 -1.15
N TRP A 232 -11.90 -12.24 -0.02
CA TRP A 232 -12.09 -13.11 1.15
C TRP A 232 -13.52 -13.04 1.71
N SER A 233 -14.12 -11.85 1.65
CA SER A 233 -15.43 -11.58 2.26
C SER A 233 -16.62 -11.83 1.31
N GLY A 234 -16.39 -12.22 0.06
CA GLY A 234 -17.44 -12.33 -0.95
C GLY A 234 -17.94 -10.97 -1.45
N ALA A 235 -17.20 -9.90 -1.19
CA ALA A 235 -17.52 -8.53 -1.55
C ALA A 235 -17.15 -8.22 -3.02
N ARG A 236 -17.66 -7.11 -3.55
CA ARG A 236 -17.35 -6.60 -4.88
C ARG A 236 -16.18 -5.61 -4.81
N CYS A 237 -15.17 -5.80 -5.65
CA CYS A 237 -14.06 -4.86 -5.82
C CYS A 237 -14.13 -4.21 -7.20
N GLU A 238 -14.36 -2.91 -7.26
CA GLU A 238 -14.31 -2.10 -8.48
C GLU A 238 -12.92 -1.53 -8.67
N ILE A 239 -12.29 -1.79 -9.82
CA ILE A 239 -10.90 -1.41 -10.09
C ILE A 239 -10.87 -0.22 -11.05
N LEU A 240 -10.26 0.89 -10.59
CA LEU A 240 -9.81 1.97 -11.45
C LEU A 240 -8.31 1.79 -11.75
N PRO A 241 -7.90 1.76 -13.02
CA PRO A 241 -6.49 1.53 -13.38
C PRO A 241 -5.54 2.63 -12.89
N ALA A 242 -6.06 3.84 -12.74
CA ALA A 242 -5.33 5.00 -12.26
C ALA A 242 -6.22 5.89 -11.38
N PHE A 243 -5.61 6.64 -10.47
CA PHE A 243 -6.33 7.61 -9.67
C PHE A 243 -6.67 8.85 -10.50
N ASP A 244 -7.96 9.16 -10.55
CA ASP A 244 -8.50 10.45 -10.98
C ASP A 244 -9.49 10.95 -9.93
N ALA A 245 -9.28 12.17 -9.41
CA ALA A 245 -10.05 12.69 -8.28
C ALA A 245 -11.54 12.87 -8.64
N ARG A 246 -11.83 13.33 -9.86
CA ARG A 246 -13.21 13.54 -10.32
C ARG A 246 -13.91 12.20 -10.52
N GLU A 247 -13.25 11.24 -11.12
CA GLU A 247 -13.81 9.90 -11.33
C GLU A 247 -14.11 9.21 -9.99
N VAL A 248 -13.21 9.31 -9.00
CA VAL A 248 -13.46 8.79 -7.64
C VAL A 248 -14.69 9.44 -7.03
N TRP A 249 -14.83 10.78 -7.10
CA TRP A 249 -16.01 11.47 -6.60
C TRP A 249 -17.30 11.04 -7.33
N GLU A 250 -17.25 10.88 -8.65
CA GLU A 250 -18.41 10.40 -9.42
C GLU A 250 -18.81 8.98 -9.04
N ARG A 251 -17.82 8.11 -8.68
CA ARG A 251 -18.12 6.75 -8.17
C ARG A 251 -18.76 6.81 -6.78
N LEU A 252 -18.20 7.61 -5.88
CA LEU A 252 -18.77 7.83 -4.55
C LEU A 252 -20.20 8.38 -4.64
N ALA A 253 -20.44 9.35 -5.52
CA ALA A 253 -21.73 9.98 -5.72
C ALA A 253 -22.86 9.05 -6.20
N ARG A 254 -22.53 7.85 -6.71
CA ARG A 254 -23.54 6.83 -7.05
C ARG A 254 -24.19 6.20 -5.82
N GLY A 255 -23.57 6.34 -4.64
CA GLY A 255 -24.06 5.76 -3.39
C GLY A 255 -23.99 4.22 -3.31
N GLU A 256 -23.27 3.59 -4.25
CA GLU A 256 -23.13 2.12 -4.28
C GLU A 256 -21.91 1.63 -3.49
N LEU A 257 -20.91 2.48 -3.29
CA LEU A 257 -19.70 2.15 -2.54
C LEU A 257 -19.98 2.15 -1.04
N THR A 258 -19.61 1.07 -0.37
CA THR A 258 -19.74 0.95 1.10
C THR A 258 -18.43 1.21 1.82
N LEU A 259 -17.32 1.01 1.12
CA LEU A 259 -15.95 1.17 1.63
C LEU A 259 -15.12 2.01 0.66
N TYR A 260 -14.25 2.85 1.23
CA TYR A 260 -13.23 3.54 0.46
C TYR A 260 -11.92 3.61 1.27
N MET A 261 -10.80 3.27 0.63
CA MET A 261 -9.49 3.28 1.27
C MET A 261 -8.48 4.03 0.41
N ALA A 262 -7.78 4.97 1.04
CA ALA A 262 -6.78 5.77 0.36
C ALA A 262 -5.63 6.17 1.29
N VAL A 263 -4.65 6.88 0.72
CA VAL A 263 -3.56 7.51 1.46
C VAL A 263 -3.87 9.00 1.69
N PRO A 264 -3.26 9.68 2.67
CA PRO A 264 -3.57 11.08 2.98
C PRO A 264 -3.45 12.04 1.79
N THR A 265 -2.47 11.82 0.91
CA THR A 265 -2.29 12.64 -0.30
C THR A 265 -3.45 12.51 -1.29
N ILE A 266 -4.11 11.37 -1.35
CA ILE A 266 -5.30 11.16 -2.18
C ILE A 266 -6.50 11.89 -1.58
N TYR A 267 -6.72 11.79 -0.27
CA TYR A 267 -7.77 12.57 0.41
C TYR A 267 -7.58 14.06 0.17
N ARG A 268 -6.37 14.60 0.28
CA ARG A 268 -6.07 16.00 -0.05
C ARG A 268 -6.45 16.35 -1.49
N ARG A 269 -6.08 15.55 -2.48
CA ARG A 269 -6.43 15.77 -3.89
C ARG A 269 -7.93 15.68 -4.14
N LEU A 270 -8.65 14.82 -3.42
CA LEU A 270 -10.11 14.76 -3.46
C LEU A 270 -10.73 16.05 -2.91
N MET A 271 -10.23 16.56 -1.78
CA MET A 271 -10.70 17.84 -1.22
C MET A 271 -10.42 19.02 -2.16
N GLU A 272 -9.24 19.08 -2.78
CA GLU A 272 -8.91 20.09 -3.80
C GLU A 272 -9.88 20.05 -4.99
N ALA A 273 -10.23 18.86 -5.48
CA ALA A 273 -11.22 18.70 -6.56
C ALA A 273 -12.63 19.11 -6.12
N TRP A 274 -13.01 18.82 -4.86
CA TRP A 274 -14.27 19.23 -4.27
C TRP A 274 -14.35 20.76 -4.15
N ASP A 275 -13.30 21.41 -3.66
CA ASP A 275 -13.23 22.86 -3.53
C ASP A 275 -13.34 23.58 -4.88
N ALA A 276 -12.86 22.96 -5.96
CA ALA A 276 -12.96 23.49 -7.33
C ALA A 276 -14.32 23.22 -8.02
N ALA A 277 -15.18 22.37 -7.43
CA ALA A 277 -16.44 21.97 -8.05
C ALA A 277 -17.57 22.98 -7.77
N GLU A 278 -18.59 22.99 -8.64
CA GLU A 278 -19.81 23.79 -8.47
C GLU A 278 -20.63 23.33 -7.24
N PRO A 279 -21.37 24.22 -6.56
CA PRO A 279 -22.09 23.90 -5.33
C PRO A 279 -22.98 22.67 -5.41
N ALA A 280 -23.77 22.51 -6.47
CA ALA A 280 -24.65 21.35 -6.66
C ALA A 280 -23.87 20.03 -6.86
N VAL A 281 -22.66 20.08 -7.43
CA VAL A 281 -21.77 18.93 -7.58
C VAL A 281 -21.17 18.55 -6.23
N ARG A 282 -20.74 19.54 -5.43
CA ARG A 282 -20.23 19.32 -4.07
C ARG A 282 -21.23 18.62 -3.18
N GLU A 283 -22.49 19.10 -3.18
CA GLU A 283 -23.57 18.52 -2.38
C GLU A 283 -23.76 17.03 -2.74
N ARG A 284 -23.91 16.72 -4.02
CA ARG A 284 -24.06 15.34 -4.52
C ARG A 284 -22.86 14.45 -4.15
N TRP A 285 -21.63 14.97 -4.28
CA TRP A 285 -20.41 14.25 -3.95
C TRP A 285 -20.31 13.96 -2.44
N SER A 286 -20.63 14.98 -1.61
CA SER A 286 -20.63 14.85 -0.15
C SER A 286 -21.67 13.84 0.33
N GLU A 287 -22.88 13.89 -0.22
CA GLU A 287 -23.97 12.96 0.10
C GLU A 287 -23.58 11.51 -0.23
N GLY A 288 -23.04 11.27 -1.44
CA GLY A 288 -22.61 9.93 -1.85
C GLY A 288 -21.45 9.40 -1.02
N ALA A 289 -20.46 10.23 -0.69
CA ALA A 289 -19.37 9.82 0.20
C ALA A 289 -19.86 9.54 1.62
N GLY A 290 -20.83 10.33 2.10
CA GLY A 290 -21.48 10.15 3.40
C GLY A 290 -22.20 8.81 3.54
N ALA A 291 -22.62 8.20 2.43
CA ALA A 291 -23.27 6.89 2.41
C ALA A 291 -22.30 5.71 2.65
N CYS A 292 -20.98 5.89 2.51
CA CYS A 292 -20.01 4.86 2.85
C CYS A 292 -20.08 4.53 4.35
N ARG A 293 -20.03 3.24 4.68
CA ARG A 293 -20.00 2.83 6.11
C ARG A 293 -18.62 2.94 6.74
N LEU A 294 -17.55 2.91 5.92
CA LEU A 294 -16.17 2.98 6.39
C LEU A 294 -15.26 3.62 5.34
N MET A 295 -14.50 4.61 5.80
CA MET A 295 -13.40 5.20 5.04
C MET A 295 -12.10 5.10 5.83
N VAL A 296 -11.03 4.58 5.18
CA VAL A 296 -9.75 4.26 5.84
C VAL A 296 -8.61 5.08 5.25
N SER A 297 -7.74 5.62 6.10
CA SER A 297 -6.50 6.27 5.72
C SER A 297 -5.28 5.56 6.31
N GLY A 298 -4.17 5.53 5.57
CA GLY A 298 -2.92 5.00 6.08
C GLY A 298 -1.78 5.00 5.05
N SER A 299 -0.71 4.26 5.32
CA SER A 299 0.57 4.25 4.61
C SER A 299 1.42 5.53 4.78
N ALA A 300 0.87 6.56 5.38
CA ALA A 300 1.54 7.76 5.89
C ALA A 300 0.72 8.31 7.06
N ALA A 301 1.32 9.15 7.89
CA ALA A 301 0.59 9.85 8.94
C ALA A 301 -0.54 10.71 8.35
N LEU A 302 -1.71 10.63 8.94
CA LEU A 302 -2.88 11.44 8.54
C LEU A 302 -2.85 12.77 9.30
N PRO A 303 -2.64 13.91 8.61
CA PRO A 303 -2.69 15.19 9.28
C PRO A 303 -4.08 15.45 9.88
N VAL A 304 -4.11 15.92 11.13
CA VAL A 304 -5.37 16.21 11.83
C VAL A 304 -6.25 17.18 11.02
N PRO A 305 -5.74 18.28 10.43
CA PRO A 305 -6.56 19.16 9.60
C PRO A 305 -7.17 18.45 8.37
N THR A 306 -6.47 17.45 7.80
CA THR A 306 -7.00 16.65 6.68
C THR A 306 -8.18 15.77 7.14
N LEU A 307 -8.06 15.15 8.32
CA LEU A 307 -9.13 14.34 8.90
C LEU A 307 -10.36 15.19 9.20
N GLU A 308 -10.19 16.34 9.87
CA GLU A 308 -11.28 17.25 10.25
C GLU A 308 -11.97 17.83 9.02
N ARG A 309 -11.21 18.29 8.02
CA ARG A 309 -11.76 18.81 6.78
C ARG A 309 -12.52 17.77 5.98
N TRP A 310 -12.04 16.51 5.95
CA TRP A 310 -12.77 15.42 5.31
C TRP A 310 -14.10 15.14 6.01
N GLU A 311 -14.11 15.14 7.34
CA GLU A 311 -15.32 14.97 8.14
C GLU A 311 -16.33 16.11 7.91
N GLU A 312 -15.87 17.38 7.80
CA GLU A 312 -16.73 18.51 7.44
C GLU A 312 -17.40 18.35 6.06
N ILE A 313 -16.64 17.86 5.06
CA ILE A 313 -17.13 17.69 3.69
C ILE A 313 -18.12 16.53 3.59
N THR A 314 -17.85 15.40 4.25
CA THR A 314 -18.56 14.13 3.99
C THR A 314 -19.38 13.62 5.16
N GLY A 315 -19.20 14.18 6.35
CA GLY A 315 -19.72 13.60 7.59
C GLY A 315 -19.02 12.31 8.03
N GLN A 316 -18.00 11.84 7.30
CA GLN A 316 -17.27 10.60 7.57
C GLN A 316 -15.94 10.89 8.25
N ARG A 317 -15.78 10.43 9.49
CA ARG A 317 -14.48 10.45 10.17
C ARG A 317 -13.61 9.31 9.67
N LEU A 318 -12.46 9.64 9.10
CA LEU A 318 -11.51 8.64 8.60
C LEU A 318 -11.02 7.71 9.72
N LEU A 319 -10.91 6.42 9.41
CA LEU A 319 -10.25 5.45 10.26
C LEU A 319 -8.76 5.42 9.89
N GLU A 320 -7.90 5.96 10.76
CA GLU A 320 -6.46 5.88 10.60
C GLU A 320 -5.92 4.57 11.14
N ARG A 321 -4.95 3.97 10.44
CA ARG A 321 -4.30 2.71 10.79
C ARG A 321 -2.80 2.76 10.51
N TYR A 322 -2.03 1.91 11.20
CA TYR A 322 -0.59 1.76 11.03
C TYR A 322 -0.22 0.33 10.65
N GLY A 323 0.76 0.23 9.78
CA GLY A 323 1.38 -1.02 9.35
C GLY A 323 2.42 -0.78 8.28
N MET A 324 3.15 -1.83 7.94
CA MET A 324 4.18 -1.84 6.91
C MET A 324 4.20 -3.22 6.23
N THR A 325 4.96 -3.35 5.15
CA THR A 325 4.97 -4.59 4.35
C THR A 325 5.35 -5.81 5.18
N GLU A 326 6.26 -5.64 6.14
CA GLU A 326 6.81 -6.70 6.98
C GLU A 326 5.84 -7.24 8.03
N ILE A 327 4.88 -6.43 8.48
CA ILE A 327 3.95 -6.82 9.56
C ILE A 327 2.48 -6.81 9.13
N GLY A 328 2.20 -6.42 7.88
CA GLY A 328 0.85 -6.09 7.49
C GLY A 328 0.32 -4.88 8.28
N MET A 329 -0.93 -4.94 8.72
CA MET A 329 -1.49 -3.92 9.62
C MET A 329 -1.36 -4.38 11.06
N ALA A 330 -0.80 -3.51 11.91
CA ALA A 330 -0.58 -3.78 13.33
C ALA A 330 -1.55 -3.03 14.24
N LEU A 331 -1.84 -1.77 13.91
CA LEU A 331 -2.71 -0.91 14.71
C LEU A 331 -3.84 -0.33 13.85
N SER A 332 -5.01 -0.17 14.44
CA SER A 332 -6.16 0.46 13.80
C SER A 332 -7.01 1.20 14.82
N ASN A 333 -7.54 2.37 14.43
CA ASN A 333 -8.69 2.93 15.13
C ASN A 333 -9.89 1.98 15.02
N PRO A 334 -10.84 2.02 15.95
CA PRO A 334 -11.98 1.11 15.96
C PRO A 334 -12.96 1.38 14.81
N LEU A 335 -13.65 0.33 14.35
CA LEU A 335 -14.77 0.48 13.42
C LEU A 335 -15.90 1.28 14.09
N ASP A 336 -16.28 0.89 15.28
CA ASP A 336 -17.31 1.52 16.11
C ASP A 336 -16.66 2.19 17.33
N GLY A 337 -17.06 3.42 17.64
CA GLY A 337 -16.53 4.20 18.74
C GLY A 337 -15.64 5.36 18.31
N GLU A 338 -14.84 5.86 19.24
CA GLU A 338 -14.01 7.04 19.04
C GLU A 338 -12.79 6.74 18.18
N ARG A 339 -12.64 7.48 17.08
CA ARG A 339 -11.42 7.56 16.25
C ARG A 339 -10.67 8.82 16.63
N ARG A 340 -9.61 8.66 17.41
CA ARG A 340 -8.86 9.78 17.99
C ARG A 340 -7.92 10.39 16.95
N PRO A 341 -8.02 11.70 16.64
CA PRO A 341 -7.13 12.37 15.69
C PRO A 341 -5.65 12.23 16.10
N GLY A 342 -4.77 12.01 15.12
CA GLY A 342 -3.32 11.83 15.35
C GLY A 342 -2.92 10.52 16.01
N HIS A 343 -3.87 9.61 16.23
CA HIS A 343 -3.62 8.28 16.79
C HIS A 343 -4.02 7.20 15.78
N VAL A 344 -3.20 6.16 15.72
CA VAL A 344 -3.42 4.99 14.85
C VAL A 344 -4.22 3.87 15.52
N GLY A 345 -4.77 4.13 16.70
CA GLY A 345 -5.65 3.22 17.42
C GLY A 345 -4.94 2.17 18.27
N ARG A 346 -5.42 0.93 18.23
CA ARG A 346 -5.02 -0.18 19.12
C ARG A 346 -4.53 -1.37 18.30
N PRO A 347 -3.82 -2.34 18.93
CA PRO A 347 -3.43 -3.57 18.24
C PRO A 347 -4.64 -4.30 17.63
N LEU A 348 -4.45 -4.72 16.40
CA LEU A 348 -5.44 -5.51 15.65
C LEU A 348 -5.52 -6.95 16.20
N PRO A 349 -6.61 -7.69 15.95
CA PRO A 349 -6.73 -9.10 16.35
C PRO A 349 -5.55 -9.94 15.88
N GLY A 350 -4.97 -10.73 16.78
CA GLY A 350 -3.82 -11.58 16.50
C GLY A 350 -2.47 -10.88 16.45
N VAL A 351 -2.42 -9.56 16.71
CA VAL A 351 -1.19 -8.78 16.79
C VAL A 351 -0.77 -8.58 18.24
N GLU A 352 0.41 -9.05 18.60
CA GLU A 352 1.08 -8.69 19.84
C GLU A 352 1.98 -7.47 19.58
N LEU A 353 1.94 -6.47 20.44
CA LEU A 353 2.71 -5.25 20.33
C LEU A 353 3.27 -4.84 21.68
N ARG A 354 4.52 -4.37 21.69
CA ARG A 354 5.14 -3.72 22.85
C ARG A 354 5.93 -2.49 22.42
N LEU A 355 6.08 -1.54 23.31
CA LEU A 355 7.02 -0.43 23.18
C LEU A 355 8.24 -0.72 24.05
N VAL A 356 9.44 -0.49 23.51
CA VAL A 356 10.69 -0.69 24.24
C VAL A 356 11.60 0.54 24.15
N ASP A 357 12.44 0.75 25.18
CA ASP A 357 13.51 1.74 25.18
C ASP A 357 14.68 1.32 24.27
N ASP A 358 15.76 2.09 24.27
CA ASP A 358 16.95 1.81 23.45
C ASP A 358 17.72 0.56 23.93
N GLU A 359 17.53 0.13 25.18
CA GLU A 359 18.09 -1.08 25.79
C GLU A 359 17.22 -2.31 25.52
N GLY A 360 16.02 -2.14 24.92
CA GLY A 360 15.07 -3.21 24.62
C GLY A 360 14.14 -3.56 25.77
N THR A 361 14.10 -2.75 26.84
CA THR A 361 13.23 -2.93 27.99
C THR A 361 11.85 -2.34 27.70
N PRO A 362 10.75 -3.05 28.00
CA PRO A 362 9.41 -2.49 27.85
C PRO A 362 9.21 -1.21 28.66
N VAL A 363 8.66 -0.17 28.00
CA VAL A 363 8.35 1.11 28.64
C VAL A 363 6.94 1.13 29.19
N SER A 364 6.65 2.05 30.11
CA SER A 364 5.30 2.25 30.68
C SER A 364 4.41 3.06 29.72
N PRO A 365 3.06 2.94 29.81
CA PRO A 365 2.15 3.83 29.11
C PRO A 365 2.50 5.31 29.37
N GLY A 366 2.47 6.13 28.33
CA GLY A 366 2.90 7.53 28.34
C GLY A 366 4.38 7.75 28.04
N GLU A 367 5.20 6.72 28.04
CA GLU A 367 6.60 6.78 27.66
C GLU A 367 6.80 6.39 26.19
N ALA A 368 7.74 7.06 25.51
CA ALA A 368 8.03 6.80 24.10
C ALA A 368 8.99 5.61 23.93
N GLY A 369 8.61 4.63 23.11
CA GLY A 369 9.44 3.47 22.81
C GLY A 369 9.41 3.07 21.34
N GLU A 370 10.36 2.18 20.94
CA GLU A 370 10.29 1.50 19.64
C GLU A 370 9.13 0.51 19.63
N ILE A 371 8.34 0.54 18.56
CA ILE A 371 7.31 -0.47 18.33
C ILE A 371 7.97 -1.79 17.96
N GLN A 372 7.68 -2.83 18.73
CA GLN A 372 8.00 -4.21 18.37
C GLN A 372 6.72 -5.02 18.21
N VAL A 373 6.66 -5.83 17.16
CA VAL A 373 5.46 -6.57 16.76
C VAL A 373 5.77 -8.07 16.66
N ARG A 374 4.83 -8.88 17.12
CA ARG A 374 4.83 -10.33 16.94
C ARG A 374 3.43 -10.81 16.56
N GLY A 375 3.34 -11.84 15.75
CA GLY A 375 2.07 -12.44 15.35
C GLY A 375 2.16 -13.17 14.01
N PRO A 376 1.12 -13.93 13.65
CA PRO A 376 1.12 -14.74 12.43
C PRO A 376 1.13 -13.92 11.14
N GLY A 377 0.77 -12.61 11.20
CA GLY A 377 0.82 -11.68 10.07
C GLY A 377 2.23 -11.17 9.73
N VAL A 378 3.22 -11.37 10.63
CA VAL A 378 4.60 -10.91 10.42
C VAL A 378 5.28 -11.74 9.32
N PHE A 379 6.01 -11.08 8.45
CA PHE A 379 6.66 -11.66 7.28
C PHE A 379 7.63 -12.81 7.62
N LYS A 380 7.96 -13.61 6.61
CA LYS A 380 8.86 -14.75 6.78
C LYS A 380 10.33 -14.33 6.85
N ALA A 381 10.79 -13.51 5.89
CA ALA A 381 12.19 -13.12 5.75
C ALA A 381 12.35 -12.03 4.68
N TYR A 382 13.48 -11.34 4.69
CA TYR A 382 13.97 -10.61 3.53
C TYR A 382 14.64 -11.57 2.55
N TRP A 383 14.26 -11.47 1.27
CA TRP A 383 14.77 -12.37 0.23
C TRP A 383 16.29 -12.23 0.09
N GLN A 384 16.98 -13.36 0.14
CA GLN A 384 18.45 -13.45 0.04
C GLN A 384 19.24 -12.49 0.97
N ARG A 385 18.65 -12.13 2.11
CA ARG A 385 19.26 -11.22 3.11
C ARG A 385 19.13 -11.83 4.52
N PRO A 386 19.84 -12.96 4.80
CA PRO A 386 19.71 -13.64 6.09
C PRO A 386 20.15 -12.74 7.27
N GLU A 387 21.26 -12.00 7.12
CA GLU A 387 21.73 -11.08 8.16
C GLU A 387 20.69 -10.01 8.48
N ALA A 388 20.15 -9.33 7.45
CA ALA A 388 19.12 -8.32 7.65
C ALA A 388 17.84 -8.90 8.25
N THR A 389 17.54 -10.17 7.97
CA THR A 389 16.40 -10.86 8.59
C THR A 389 16.67 -11.10 10.07
N VAL A 390 17.85 -11.60 10.44
CA VAL A 390 18.22 -11.81 11.84
C VAL A 390 18.23 -10.51 12.62
N GLU A 391 18.83 -9.45 12.08
CA GLU A 391 18.88 -8.12 12.71
C GLU A 391 17.48 -7.50 12.94
N ALA A 392 16.53 -7.81 12.06
CA ALA A 392 15.16 -7.30 12.16
C ALA A 392 14.34 -7.92 13.30
N PHE A 393 14.81 -9.02 13.91
CA PHE A 393 14.12 -9.70 15.00
C PHE A 393 14.95 -9.69 16.29
N THR A 394 14.27 -9.71 17.42
CA THR A 394 14.89 -10.04 18.72
C THR A 394 15.04 -11.55 18.86
N GLU A 395 15.86 -11.99 19.82
CA GLU A 395 16.00 -13.43 20.16
C GLU A 395 14.65 -14.07 20.58
N GLU A 396 13.72 -13.26 21.10
CA GLU A 396 12.36 -13.66 21.49
C GLU A 396 11.36 -13.69 20.32
N GLY A 397 11.80 -13.35 19.10
CA GLY A 397 10.98 -13.35 17.89
C GLY A 397 10.11 -12.11 17.69
N TRP A 398 10.41 -10.98 18.36
CA TRP A 398 9.78 -9.70 18.09
C TRP A 398 10.42 -9.01 16.90
N PHE A 399 9.60 -8.61 15.94
CA PHE A 399 10.06 -7.78 14.82
C PHE A 399 10.27 -6.33 15.28
N ARG A 400 11.44 -5.77 15.01
CA ARG A 400 11.83 -4.38 15.25
C ARG A 400 11.33 -3.52 14.10
N THR A 401 10.35 -2.67 14.33
CA THR A 401 9.79 -1.85 13.24
C THR A 401 10.70 -0.68 12.86
N GLY A 402 11.53 -0.22 13.78
CA GLY A 402 12.29 1.02 13.67
C GLY A 402 11.42 2.28 13.80
N ASP A 403 10.14 2.15 14.11
CA ASP A 403 9.22 3.25 14.34
C ASP A 403 9.03 3.47 15.85
N ARG A 404 8.98 4.71 16.31
CA ARG A 404 8.70 5.07 17.71
C ARG A 404 7.24 5.49 17.87
N ALA A 405 6.66 5.14 19.00
CA ALA A 405 5.32 5.55 19.38
C ALA A 405 5.23 5.82 20.88
N VAL A 406 4.13 6.39 21.28
CA VAL A 406 3.68 6.50 22.67
C VAL A 406 2.27 5.94 22.79
N GLU A 407 1.99 5.24 23.88
CA GLU A 407 0.64 4.81 24.23
C GLU A 407 -0.01 5.85 25.15
N GLU A 408 -1.14 6.41 24.72
CA GLU A 408 -1.90 7.43 25.43
C GLU A 408 -3.36 6.96 25.58
N ASP A 409 -3.79 6.64 26.81
CA ASP A 409 -5.14 6.14 27.12
C ASP A 409 -5.55 4.90 26.29
N GLY A 410 -4.60 3.99 26.07
CA GLY A 410 -4.81 2.75 25.33
C GLY A 410 -4.87 2.92 23.79
N ALA A 411 -4.53 4.09 23.26
CA ALA A 411 -4.35 4.34 21.81
C ALA A 411 -2.91 4.75 21.52
N PHE A 412 -2.39 4.34 20.37
CA PHE A 412 -1.01 4.60 19.98
C PHE A 412 -0.92 5.81 19.05
N ARG A 413 0.05 6.70 19.34
CA ARG A 413 0.43 7.81 18.48
C ARG A 413 1.86 7.58 17.97
N ILE A 414 2.03 7.58 16.65
CA ILE A 414 3.34 7.40 16.01
C ILE A 414 4.13 8.69 16.12
N LEU A 415 5.34 8.59 16.64
CA LEU A 415 6.28 9.71 16.77
C LEU A 415 7.23 9.83 15.56
N GLY A 416 7.31 8.76 14.75
CA GLY A 416 8.12 8.71 13.54
C GLY A 416 9.14 7.59 13.53
N ARG A 417 9.82 7.46 12.40
CA ARG A 417 10.86 6.45 12.18
C ARG A 417 12.19 6.90 12.77
N MET A 418 12.84 6.02 13.56
CA MET A 418 14.08 6.32 14.27
C MET A 418 15.21 6.79 13.33
N SER A 419 15.28 6.23 12.12
CA SER A 419 16.32 6.53 11.15
C SER A 419 16.12 7.84 10.37
N VAL A 420 14.91 8.43 10.39
CA VAL A 420 14.54 9.53 9.48
C VAL A 420 13.76 10.64 10.18
N ASP A 421 12.86 10.28 11.09
CA ASP A 421 11.92 11.22 11.71
C ASP A 421 12.28 11.56 13.16
N ILE A 422 13.11 10.76 13.80
CA ILE A 422 13.62 11.06 15.15
C ILE A 422 14.98 11.72 15.03
N LEU A 423 14.98 13.03 15.19
CA LEU A 423 16.15 13.89 15.07
C LEU A 423 16.90 13.96 16.41
N LYS A 424 18.23 13.91 16.35
CA LYS A 424 19.08 14.00 17.55
C LYS A 424 19.70 15.39 17.62
N THR A 425 18.97 16.34 18.22
CA THR A 425 19.36 17.75 18.27
C THR A 425 19.61 18.25 19.70
N GLY A 426 20.80 18.79 20.00
CA GLY A 426 21.14 19.31 21.30
C GLY A 426 21.05 18.29 22.43
N GLY A 427 21.28 17.01 22.16
CA GLY A 427 21.15 15.90 23.11
C GLY A 427 19.72 15.37 23.28
N GLU A 428 18.72 16.00 22.65
CA GLU A 428 17.33 15.62 22.71
C GLU A 428 16.93 14.76 21.49
N LYS A 429 15.97 13.83 21.67
CA LYS A 429 15.32 13.09 20.58
C LYS A 429 14.01 13.79 20.22
N VAL A 430 13.94 14.37 19.03
CA VAL A 430 12.83 15.20 18.56
C VAL A 430 12.11 14.53 17.41
N SER A 431 10.79 14.46 17.48
CA SER A 431 9.97 13.99 16.37
C SER A 431 9.84 15.08 15.30
N ALA A 432 10.32 14.81 14.09
CA ALA A 432 10.07 15.65 12.92
C ALA A 432 8.57 15.78 12.63
N LEU A 433 7.80 14.69 12.81
CA LEU A 433 6.35 14.69 12.56
C LEU A 433 5.60 15.65 13.48
N GLU A 434 6.02 15.76 14.75
CA GLU A 434 5.42 16.71 15.70
C GLU A 434 5.64 18.17 15.25
N ILE A 435 6.82 18.48 14.70
CA ILE A 435 7.13 19.81 14.18
C ILE A 435 6.36 20.05 12.88
N GLU A 436 6.27 19.06 12.01
CA GLU A 436 5.48 19.11 10.78
C GLU A 436 4.02 19.38 11.08
N ASP A 437 3.43 18.70 12.07
CA ASP A 437 2.04 18.90 12.47
C ASP A 437 1.83 20.31 13.03
N ALA A 438 2.76 20.82 13.84
CA ALA A 438 2.68 22.20 14.30
C ALA A 438 2.70 23.18 13.12
N LEU A 439 3.60 23.01 12.15
CA LEU A 439 3.70 23.89 10.98
C LEU A 439 2.47 23.78 10.04
N ARG A 440 1.87 22.60 9.88
CA ARG A 440 0.65 22.41 9.07
C ARG A 440 -0.55 23.19 9.61
N ASN A 441 -0.57 23.48 10.90
CA ASN A 441 -1.63 24.32 11.50
C ASN A 441 -1.46 25.83 11.19
N HIS A 442 -0.38 26.24 10.53
CA HIS A 442 -0.23 27.62 10.08
C HIS A 442 -0.97 27.85 8.75
N PRO A 443 -1.84 28.89 8.63
CA PRO A 443 -2.69 29.09 7.45
C PRO A 443 -1.92 29.33 6.15
N GLY A 444 -0.66 29.75 6.23
CA GLY A 444 0.24 29.94 5.10
C GLY A 444 0.94 28.67 4.62
N VAL A 445 0.76 27.52 5.27
CA VAL A 445 1.45 26.26 4.96
C VAL A 445 0.48 25.28 4.30
N ARG A 446 0.79 24.91 3.05
CA ARG A 446 0.08 23.84 2.32
C ARG A 446 0.64 22.47 2.66
N ASP A 447 1.97 22.36 2.72
CA ASP A 447 2.66 21.12 3.02
C ASP A 447 4.04 21.40 3.65
N VAL A 448 4.59 20.43 4.37
CA VAL A 448 5.87 20.59 5.06
C VAL A 448 6.54 19.25 5.28
N ALA A 449 7.86 19.25 5.20
CA ALA A 449 8.73 18.18 5.65
C ALA A 449 9.84 18.73 6.54
N VAL A 450 10.08 18.04 7.66
CA VAL A 450 11.15 18.40 8.62
C VAL A 450 12.20 17.31 8.60
N VAL A 451 13.47 17.72 8.57
CA VAL A 451 14.66 16.86 8.52
C VAL A 451 15.73 17.33 9.48
N GLY A 452 16.56 16.38 9.92
CA GLY A 452 17.80 16.66 10.64
C GLY A 452 18.97 16.75 9.64
N VAL A 453 19.74 17.82 9.71
CA VAL A 453 20.95 18.00 8.92
C VAL A 453 22.15 17.96 9.87
N PRO A 454 23.24 17.24 9.56
CA PRO A 454 24.41 17.18 10.42
C PRO A 454 24.93 18.57 10.80
N ASP A 455 25.19 18.77 12.06
CA ASP A 455 25.63 20.06 12.62
C ASP A 455 26.63 19.83 13.75
N PRO A 456 27.79 20.52 13.75
CA PRO A 456 28.83 20.29 14.74
C PRO A 456 28.42 20.69 16.17
N ASP A 457 27.50 21.65 16.32
CA ASP A 457 27.11 22.17 17.65
C ASP A 457 25.85 21.41 18.18
N TRP A 458 24.97 20.98 17.28
CA TRP A 458 23.69 20.39 17.64
C TRP A 458 23.63 18.88 17.44
N GLY A 459 24.64 18.27 16.80
CA GLY A 459 24.56 16.92 16.26
C GLY A 459 23.74 16.89 14.97
N GLU A 460 22.44 17.22 15.07
CA GLU A 460 21.59 17.53 13.93
C GLU A 460 20.86 18.86 14.16
N ARG A 461 20.93 19.78 13.19
CA ARG A 461 20.07 20.97 13.18
C ARG A 461 18.73 20.64 12.54
N VAL A 462 17.66 21.08 13.15
CA VAL A 462 16.29 20.90 12.64
C VAL A 462 16.06 21.87 11.48
N CYS A 463 15.69 21.34 10.29
CA CYS A 463 15.41 22.12 9.09
C CYS A 463 14.01 21.79 8.56
N GLY A 464 13.28 22.81 8.10
CA GLY A 464 11.93 22.68 7.55
C GLY A 464 11.85 23.11 6.08
N ALA A 465 11.38 22.20 5.20
CA ALA A 465 11.00 22.52 3.83
C ALA A 465 9.49 22.75 3.80
N VAL A 466 9.05 23.94 3.43
CA VAL A 466 7.65 24.36 3.49
C VAL A 466 7.14 24.70 2.10
N VAL A 467 5.97 24.19 1.76
CA VAL A 467 5.22 24.56 0.56
C VAL A 467 4.13 25.56 0.94
N PRO A 468 4.16 26.78 0.42
CA PRO A 468 3.16 27.80 0.74
C PRO A 468 1.77 27.43 0.26
N SER A 469 0.73 27.80 1.03
CA SER A 469 -0.67 27.70 0.58
C SER A 469 -0.97 28.66 -0.58
N ARG A 470 -0.27 29.80 -0.64
CA ARG A 470 -0.36 30.81 -1.69
C ARG A 470 1.04 31.14 -2.18
N PRO A 471 1.44 30.63 -3.36
CA PRO A 471 2.77 30.91 -3.92
C PRO A 471 3.05 32.40 -4.14
N GLU A 472 2.01 33.19 -4.44
CA GLU A 472 2.09 34.63 -4.66
C GLU A 472 2.24 35.47 -3.37
N ALA A 473 1.93 34.87 -2.21
CA ALA A 473 2.02 35.50 -0.90
C ALA A 473 2.54 34.48 0.14
N PRO A 474 3.81 34.02 -0.01
CA PRO A 474 4.36 33.00 0.87
C PRO A 474 4.54 33.56 2.30
N PRO A 475 4.44 32.71 3.34
CA PRO A 475 4.71 33.12 4.71
C PRO A 475 6.20 33.45 4.89
N ASP A 476 6.50 34.40 5.79
CA ASP A 476 7.87 34.67 6.19
C ASP A 476 8.42 33.48 7.01
N PRO A 477 9.58 32.91 6.68
CA PRO A 477 10.22 31.87 7.47
C PRO A 477 10.37 32.19 8.97
N GLU A 478 10.63 33.44 9.33
CA GLU A 478 10.72 33.85 10.74
C GLU A 478 9.35 33.85 11.43
N ASP A 479 8.26 34.15 10.72
CA ASP A 479 6.91 34.02 11.26
C ASP A 479 6.57 32.54 11.52
N LEU A 480 6.93 31.64 10.62
CA LEU A 480 6.77 30.20 10.82
C LEU A 480 7.57 29.69 12.02
N ARG A 481 8.81 30.13 12.20
CA ARG A 481 9.63 29.78 13.36
C ARG A 481 9.02 30.30 14.66
N ARG A 482 8.52 31.52 14.67
CA ARG A 482 7.81 32.11 15.82
C ARG A 482 6.55 31.30 16.14
N PHE A 483 5.77 30.94 15.12
CA PHE A 483 4.58 30.12 15.28
C PHE A 483 4.84 28.77 15.93
N VAL A 484 5.94 28.09 15.54
CA VAL A 484 6.38 26.85 16.18
C VAL A 484 6.84 27.09 17.62
N LYS A 485 7.62 28.18 17.87
CA LYS A 485 8.15 28.54 19.19
C LYS A 485 7.06 28.79 20.23
N GLU A 486 5.91 29.27 19.80
CA GLU A 486 4.76 29.51 20.68
C GLU A 486 4.04 28.21 21.10
N ARG A 487 4.30 27.08 20.40
CA ARG A 487 3.58 25.81 20.54
C ARG A 487 4.45 24.65 20.99
N LEU A 488 5.73 24.69 20.67
CA LEU A 488 6.68 23.61 20.95
C LEU A 488 7.89 24.15 21.72
N ALA A 489 8.59 23.21 22.37
CA ALA A 489 9.83 23.54 23.10
C ALA A 489 10.90 24.18 22.19
N PRO A 490 11.75 25.07 22.72
CA PRO A 490 12.73 25.84 21.92
C PRO A 490 13.68 24.98 21.06
N TYR A 491 14.05 23.80 21.52
CA TYR A 491 14.93 22.89 20.78
C TYR A 491 14.24 22.21 19.59
N LYS A 492 12.91 22.23 19.51
CA LYS A 492 12.09 21.73 18.38
C LYS A 492 11.90 22.79 17.28
N VAL A 493 12.25 24.04 17.53
CA VAL A 493 12.08 25.11 16.54
C VAL A 493 13.09 24.94 15.40
N PRO A 494 12.64 24.85 14.13
CA PRO A 494 13.55 24.75 13.00
C PRO A 494 14.57 25.88 12.98
N LYS A 495 15.84 25.54 12.80
CA LYS A 495 16.93 26.53 12.68
C LYS A 495 16.90 27.21 11.31
N GLU A 496 16.46 26.48 10.29
CA GLU A 496 16.32 26.93 8.93
C GLU A 496 14.99 26.48 8.35
N ILE A 497 14.32 27.37 7.62
CA ILE A 497 13.11 27.05 6.83
C ILE A 497 13.36 27.51 5.40
N ARG A 498 13.15 26.60 4.44
CA ARG A 498 13.16 26.87 3.00
C ARG A 498 11.77 26.73 2.41
N LEU A 499 11.39 27.67 1.57
CA LEU A 499 10.15 27.62 0.84
C LEU A 499 10.38 26.91 -0.49
N LEU A 500 9.50 25.96 -0.83
CA LEU A 500 9.56 25.17 -2.04
C LEU A 500 8.23 25.28 -2.81
N GLU A 501 8.28 25.03 -4.13
CA GLU A 501 7.07 24.89 -4.95
C GLU A 501 6.32 23.59 -4.64
N ASP A 502 7.06 22.49 -4.45
CA ASP A 502 6.54 21.19 -3.99
C ASP A 502 7.63 20.39 -3.28
N LEU A 503 7.22 19.38 -2.47
CA LEU A 503 8.13 18.47 -1.79
C LEU A 503 8.57 17.32 -2.70
N PRO A 504 9.84 16.88 -2.67
CA PRO A 504 10.28 15.66 -3.35
C PRO A 504 9.48 14.45 -2.89
N ARG A 505 8.88 13.71 -3.85
CA ARG A 505 8.04 12.55 -3.56
C ARG A 505 8.42 11.36 -4.43
N ASN A 506 8.23 10.16 -3.87
CA ASN A 506 8.32 8.93 -4.66
C ASN A 506 7.03 8.70 -5.49
N ALA A 507 7.03 7.64 -6.30
CA ALA A 507 5.88 7.26 -7.15
C ALA A 507 4.56 7.02 -6.39
N MET A 508 4.63 6.79 -5.06
CA MET A 508 3.47 6.62 -4.18
C MET A 508 2.99 7.94 -3.56
N GLY A 509 3.61 9.06 -3.89
CA GLY A 509 3.32 10.36 -3.28
C GLY A 509 3.89 10.55 -1.87
N LYS A 510 4.73 9.61 -1.37
CA LYS A 510 5.39 9.75 -0.08
C LYS A 510 6.59 10.70 -0.19
N VAL A 511 6.71 11.64 0.77
CA VAL A 511 7.85 12.57 0.83
C VAL A 511 9.16 11.81 0.99
N MET A 512 10.14 12.14 0.15
CA MET A 512 11.49 11.59 0.19
C MET A 512 12.38 12.46 1.08
N LYS A 513 12.36 12.21 2.40
CA LYS A 513 13.16 12.99 3.38
C LYS A 513 14.66 13.04 3.08
N PRO A 514 15.32 11.99 2.56
CA PRO A 514 16.71 12.11 2.10
C PRO A 514 16.91 13.21 1.06
N ALA A 515 16.04 13.26 0.03
CA ALA A 515 16.12 14.32 -0.99
C ALA A 515 15.78 15.72 -0.42
N VAL A 516 14.88 15.80 0.57
CA VAL A 516 14.66 17.06 1.30
C VAL A 516 15.89 17.49 2.07
N ARG A 517 16.60 16.55 2.71
CA ARG A 517 17.83 16.82 3.47
C ARG A 517 18.96 17.35 2.59
N GLU A 518 19.14 16.75 1.41
CA GLU A 518 20.14 17.21 0.43
C GLU A 518 19.97 18.69 0.08
N LEU A 519 18.74 19.19 0.01
CA LEU A 519 18.45 20.61 -0.24
C LEU A 519 19.11 21.54 0.82
N PHE A 520 19.34 21.08 2.05
CA PHE A 520 19.94 21.86 3.14
C PHE A 520 21.43 21.60 3.32
N GLU A 521 22.00 20.58 2.68
CA GLU A 521 23.43 20.24 2.71
C GLU A 521 24.21 20.99 1.63
N GLU A 522 23.56 21.41 0.54
CA GLU A 522 24.17 22.12 -0.59
C GLU A 522 24.27 23.64 -0.41
N GLY A 523 24.00 24.19 0.79
CA GLY A 523 23.93 25.62 1.06
C GLY A 523 25.02 26.18 1.97
#